data_bea420b41eda2049174d3b4954236614
#
_entry.id   bea420b41eda2049174d3b4954236614
#
_cell.length_a   1.000
_cell.length_b   1.000
_cell.length_c   1.000
_cell.angle_alpha   90.00
_cell.angle_beta   90.00
_cell.angle_gamma   90.00
#
_symmetry.space_group_name_H-M   'P 1'
#
loop_
_entity.id
_entity.type
_entity.pdbx_description
1 polymer ?
#
loop_
_entity_poly.entity_id
_entity_poly.type
_entity_poly.pdbx_seq_one_letter_code
_entity_poly.pdbx_strand_id
1 'polypeptide(L)'
;MRLVQPWPDPYTINKRSQFGWRQRHPITGKRTFHHGIDVAMPVGTRLTAPAPGTVVHKGNNGSGGVTLIIRHEGNMHTVYYHLQKPSPHAIGARVNTGDFIAYSGNTGASTGPHLHFELRKSRTWGDTIDPAPHIVKPIGTADILPEPIPVPRPKPTLPPQTKPTFNRPLTADHMDRLTKKFGNFGRRGWFGG
;
A
#
# COMPACT_ATOMS: atom_id res chain seq x y z
N MET A 1 -2.77 -21.34 10.58
CA MET A 1 -2.77 -19.88 10.84
C MET A 1 -4.21 -19.41 10.96
N ARG A 2 -4.55 -18.59 11.96
CA ARG A 2 -5.88 -17.95 12.06
C ARG A 2 -5.78 -16.54 11.46
N LEU A 3 -6.73 -16.16 10.64
CA LEU A 3 -6.82 -14.85 9.97
C LEU A 3 -8.12 -14.17 10.40
N VAL A 4 -8.05 -13.00 11.00
CA VAL A 4 -9.24 -12.18 11.21
C VAL A 4 -9.75 -11.73 9.85
N GLN A 5 -11.06 -11.79 9.61
CA GLN A 5 -11.66 -11.37 8.34
C GLN A 5 -11.14 -9.99 7.91
N PRO A 6 -10.47 -9.87 6.76
CA PRO A 6 -9.82 -8.60 6.36
C PRO A 6 -10.76 -7.58 5.69
N TRP A 7 -12.05 -7.89 5.58
CA TRP A 7 -13.09 -7.00 5.04
C TRP A 7 -14.21 -6.82 6.05
N PRO A 8 -14.96 -5.70 6.02
CA PRO A 8 -16.06 -5.46 6.93
C PRO A 8 -17.30 -6.29 6.58
N ASP A 9 -18.19 -6.50 7.55
CA ASP A 9 -19.54 -6.97 7.28
C ASP A 9 -20.32 -5.89 6.46
N PRO A 10 -21.31 -6.27 5.63
CA PRO A 10 -21.90 -7.60 5.49
C PRO A 10 -21.26 -8.47 4.37
N TYR A 11 -20.10 -8.09 3.84
CA TYR A 11 -19.51 -8.79 2.69
C TYR A 11 -19.07 -10.20 3.06
N THR A 12 -19.41 -11.16 2.18
CA THR A 12 -19.14 -12.59 2.38
C THR A 12 -18.46 -13.19 1.17
N ILE A 13 -17.81 -14.34 1.38
CA ILE A 13 -17.19 -15.10 0.30
C ILE A 13 -18.26 -15.52 -0.72
N ASN A 14 -18.01 -15.22 -2.00
CA ASN A 14 -18.90 -15.59 -3.08
C ASN A 14 -18.92 -17.13 -3.25
N LYS A 15 -20.07 -17.75 -3.06
CA LYS A 15 -20.25 -19.20 -3.16
C LYS A 15 -19.85 -19.78 -4.53
N ARG A 16 -19.88 -18.96 -5.60
CA ARG A 16 -19.48 -19.36 -6.97
C ARG A 16 -18.02 -19.09 -7.27
N SER A 17 -17.30 -18.46 -6.35
CA SER A 17 -15.91 -18.00 -6.51
C SER A 17 -15.03 -18.45 -5.34
N GLN A 18 -15.19 -19.69 -4.93
CA GLN A 18 -14.38 -20.33 -3.90
C GLN A 18 -13.04 -20.80 -4.46
N PHE A 19 -12.13 -21.12 -3.58
CA PHE A 19 -10.86 -21.76 -3.89
C PHE A 19 -11.06 -23.12 -4.58
N GLY A 20 -10.24 -23.44 -5.57
CA GLY A 20 -10.25 -24.74 -6.24
C GLY A 20 -10.64 -24.71 -7.72
N TRP A 21 -10.94 -25.87 -8.27
CA TRP A 21 -11.24 -26.00 -9.70
C TRP A 21 -12.58 -25.35 -10.07
N ARG A 22 -12.53 -24.40 -11.01
CA ARG A 22 -13.70 -23.80 -11.67
C ARG A 22 -13.92 -24.47 -13.01
N GLN A 23 -15.15 -24.90 -13.29
CA GLN A 23 -15.49 -25.47 -14.58
C GLN A 23 -15.38 -24.45 -15.72
N ARG A 24 -15.61 -23.17 -15.41
CA ARG A 24 -15.59 -22.08 -16.38
C ARG A 24 -15.02 -20.82 -15.76
N HIS A 25 -13.90 -20.33 -16.32
CA HIS A 25 -13.32 -19.04 -15.94
C HIS A 25 -14.19 -17.89 -16.48
N PRO A 26 -14.48 -16.83 -15.69
CA PRO A 26 -15.42 -15.78 -16.11
C PRO A 26 -14.99 -15.00 -17.35
N ILE A 27 -13.68 -14.88 -17.60
CA ILE A 27 -13.13 -14.16 -18.76
C ILE A 27 -12.82 -15.11 -19.92
N THR A 28 -12.10 -16.20 -19.67
CA THR A 28 -11.59 -17.08 -20.74
C THR A 28 -12.53 -18.21 -21.11
N GLY A 29 -13.55 -18.50 -20.30
CA GLY A 29 -14.49 -19.60 -20.50
C GLY A 29 -13.92 -21.00 -20.28
N LYS A 30 -12.61 -21.13 -20.01
CA LYS A 30 -11.91 -22.41 -19.85
C LYS A 30 -11.94 -22.89 -18.38
N ARG A 31 -11.80 -24.22 -18.21
CA ARG A 31 -11.58 -24.79 -16.89
C ARG A 31 -10.28 -24.26 -16.32
N THR A 32 -10.29 -23.76 -15.07
CA THR A 32 -9.11 -23.19 -14.42
C THR A 32 -9.15 -23.43 -12.92
N PHE A 33 -7.99 -23.42 -12.29
CA PHE A 33 -7.87 -23.44 -10.84
C PHE A 33 -7.93 -22.01 -10.30
N HIS A 34 -8.76 -21.79 -9.29
CA HIS A 34 -8.89 -20.53 -8.58
C HIS A 34 -8.02 -20.56 -7.32
N HIS A 35 -6.98 -19.77 -7.30
CA HIS A 35 -5.95 -19.78 -6.27
C HIS A 35 -6.33 -19.04 -4.98
N GLY A 36 -7.55 -18.52 -4.88
CA GLY A 36 -8.04 -17.76 -3.73
C GLY A 36 -9.56 -17.84 -3.60
N ILE A 37 -10.11 -16.86 -2.94
CA ILE A 37 -11.54 -16.61 -2.80
C ILE A 37 -11.86 -15.21 -3.28
N ASP A 38 -13.07 -15.04 -3.86
CA ASP A 38 -13.55 -13.72 -4.24
C ASP A 38 -14.65 -13.27 -3.29
N VAL A 39 -14.56 -12.01 -2.89
CA VAL A 39 -15.55 -11.33 -2.06
C VAL A 39 -16.06 -10.10 -2.82
N ALA A 40 -17.30 -10.18 -3.31
CA ALA A 40 -17.92 -9.04 -3.98
C ALA A 40 -18.14 -7.89 -3.01
N MET A 41 -17.60 -6.73 -3.36
CA MET A 41 -17.70 -5.51 -2.56
C MET A 41 -17.46 -4.26 -3.42
N PRO A 42 -18.04 -3.10 -3.08
CA PRO A 42 -17.82 -1.86 -3.82
C PRO A 42 -16.35 -1.45 -3.85
N VAL A 43 -15.95 -0.73 -4.91
CA VAL A 43 -14.67 -0.02 -4.93
C VAL A 43 -14.60 0.94 -3.76
N GLY A 44 -13.46 0.99 -3.07
CA GLY A 44 -13.26 1.85 -1.91
C GLY A 44 -13.65 1.23 -0.58
N THR A 45 -14.03 -0.06 -0.53
CA THR A 45 -14.25 -0.75 0.74
C THR A 45 -12.92 -0.90 1.48
N ARG A 46 -12.91 -0.50 2.76
CA ARG A 46 -11.72 -0.56 3.63
C ARG A 46 -11.32 -2.01 3.90
N LEU A 47 -10.04 -2.32 3.73
CA LEU A 47 -9.45 -3.62 4.04
C LEU A 47 -8.46 -3.48 5.18
N THR A 48 -8.39 -4.52 6.03
CA THR A 48 -7.51 -4.55 7.21
C THR A 48 -6.58 -5.75 7.18
N ALA A 49 -5.46 -5.68 7.89
CA ALA A 49 -4.54 -6.80 8.01
C ALA A 49 -5.18 -7.93 8.86
N PRO A 50 -5.20 -9.18 8.39
CA PRO A 50 -5.86 -10.28 9.07
C PRO A 50 -5.04 -10.89 10.20
N ALA A 51 -3.75 -10.57 10.25
CA ALA A 51 -2.78 -11.00 11.24
C ALA A 51 -1.55 -10.07 11.20
N PRO A 52 -0.70 -10.06 12.23
CA PRO A 52 0.56 -9.32 12.20
C PRO A 52 1.44 -9.77 11.03
N GLY A 53 2.15 -8.83 10.41
CA GLY A 53 2.99 -9.17 9.26
C GLY A 53 3.85 -8.02 8.78
N THR A 54 4.52 -8.25 7.66
CA THR A 54 5.39 -7.28 6.98
C THR A 54 4.98 -7.15 5.53
N VAL A 55 4.80 -5.94 5.04
CA VAL A 55 4.51 -5.68 3.62
C VAL A 55 5.72 -6.07 2.78
N VAL A 56 5.56 -7.00 1.84
CA VAL A 56 6.64 -7.49 0.97
C VAL A 56 6.44 -7.16 -0.50
N HIS A 57 5.25 -6.72 -0.88
CA HIS A 57 4.94 -6.21 -2.23
C HIS A 57 3.77 -5.24 -2.18
N LYS A 58 3.83 -4.20 -3.00
CA LYS A 58 2.70 -3.33 -3.34
C LYS A 58 2.87 -2.74 -4.73
N GLY A 59 1.82 -2.65 -5.51
CA GLY A 59 1.84 -2.04 -6.84
C GLY A 59 1.15 -2.89 -7.89
N ASN A 60 1.37 -2.57 -9.16
CA ASN A 60 0.77 -3.30 -10.27
C ASN A 60 1.41 -4.68 -10.42
N ASN A 61 0.59 -5.70 -10.64
CA ASN A 61 0.98 -7.09 -10.84
C ASN A 61 0.22 -7.73 -12.02
N GLY A 62 0.33 -7.12 -13.19
CA GLY A 62 -0.26 -7.63 -14.42
C GLY A 62 -1.78 -7.85 -14.31
N SER A 63 -2.25 -9.07 -14.58
CA SER A 63 -3.67 -9.43 -14.50
C SER A 63 -4.27 -9.26 -13.11
N GLY A 64 -3.48 -9.35 -12.06
CA GLY A 64 -3.93 -9.09 -10.68
C GLY A 64 -4.21 -7.61 -10.39
N GLY A 65 -3.86 -6.71 -11.31
CA GLY A 65 -3.99 -5.27 -11.10
C GLY A 65 -3.14 -4.77 -9.93
N VAL A 66 -3.64 -3.77 -9.23
CA VAL A 66 -2.96 -3.28 -8.03
C VAL A 66 -3.06 -4.33 -6.93
N THR A 67 -1.90 -4.75 -6.44
CA THR A 67 -1.73 -5.91 -5.55
C THR A 67 -0.98 -5.49 -4.29
N LEU A 68 -1.33 -6.11 -3.17
CA LEU A 68 -0.60 -6.04 -1.89
C LEU A 68 -0.26 -7.47 -1.46
N ILE A 69 0.95 -7.70 -0.96
CA ILE A 69 1.35 -8.96 -0.33
C ILE A 69 1.93 -8.66 1.04
N ILE A 70 1.40 -9.36 2.04
CA ILE A 70 1.88 -9.29 3.43
C ILE A 70 2.41 -10.67 3.81
N ARG A 71 3.66 -10.69 4.29
CA ARG A 71 4.27 -11.88 4.87
C ARG A 71 3.99 -11.92 6.37
N HIS A 72 3.49 -13.05 6.84
CA HIS A 72 3.18 -13.37 8.22
C HIS A 72 4.18 -14.37 8.82
N GLU A 73 3.96 -14.75 10.07
CA GLU A 73 4.70 -15.81 10.74
C GLU A 73 4.64 -17.13 9.97
N GLY A 74 5.67 -17.98 10.10
CA GLY A 74 5.75 -19.26 9.40
C GLY A 74 5.89 -19.13 7.88
N ASN A 75 6.36 -17.99 7.38
CA ASN A 75 6.51 -17.69 5.96
C ASN A 75 5.17 -17.73 5.16
N MET A 76 4.03 -17.63 5.85
CA MET A 76 2.72 -17.52 5.22
C MET A 76 2.54 -16.14 4.60
N HIS A 77 1.82 -16.05 3.49
CA HIS A 77 1.57 -14.80 2.80
C HIS A 77 0.07 -14.62 2.53
N THR A 78 -0.46 -13.44 2.81
CA THR A 78 -1.77 -13.03 2.29
C THR A 78 -1.58 -12.10 1.10
N VAL A 79 -2.38 -12.31 0.07
CA VAL A 79 -2.35 -11.56 -1.18
C VAL A 79 -3.70 -10.96 -1.46
N TYR A 80 -3.70 -9.68 -1.84
CA TYR A 80 -4.89 -8.88 -2.13
C TYR A 80 -4.76 -8.34 -3.54
N TYR A 81 -5.66 -8.74 -4.42
CA TYR A 81 -5.70 -8.31 -5.81
C TYR A 81 -6.83 -7.33 -6.10
N HIS A 82 -6.76 -6.74 -7.28
CA HIS A 82 -7.75 -5.80 -7.82
C HIS A 82 -7.98 -4.57 -6.97
N LEU A 83 -6.98 -4.16 -6.15
CA LEU A 83 -7.08 -3.00 -5.26
C LEU A 83 -7.27 -1.71 -6.04
N GLN A 84 -7.88 -0.70 -5.40
CA GLN A 84 -8.13 0.61 -5.99
C GLN A 84 -6.82 1.36 -6.28
N LYS A 85 -5.89 1.33 -5.33
CA LYS A 85 -4.58 1.99 -5.39
C LYS A 85 -3.58 1.24 -4.50
N PRO A 86 -2.26 1.46 -4.69
CA PRO A 86 -1.26 0.83 -3.84
C PRO A 86 -1.47 1.14 -2.36
N SER A 87 -1.12 0.17 -1.51
CA SER A 87 -1.14 0.34 -0.06
C SER A 87 -0.34 1.58 0.37
N PRO A 88 -0.79 2.34 1.38
CA PRO A 88 -0.03 3.45 1.93
C PRO A 88 1.24 3.00 2.66
N HIS A 89 1.28 1.75 3.13
CA HIS A 89 2.44 1.21 3.83
C HIS A 89 3.62 1.00 2.89
N ALA A 90 4.83 1.33 3.33
CA ALA A 90 6.05 1.05 2.59
C ALA A 90 6.34 -0.47 2.55
N ILE A 91 7.07 -0.94 1.54
CA ILE A 91 7.66 -2.30 1.57
C ILE A 91 8.61 -2.36 2.78
N GLY A 92 8.53 -3.45 3.56
CA GLY A 92 9.22 -3.61 4.83
C GLY A 92 8.46 -3.10 6.05
N ALA A 93 7.39 -2.32 5.88
CA ALA A 93 6.58 -1.85 7.00
C ALA A 93 5.89 -3.03 7.72
N ARG A 94 5.86 -2.96 9.05
CA ARG A 94 5.09 -3.88 9.89
C ARG A 94 3.65 -3.41 9.99
N VAL A 95 2.73 -4.35 10.02
CA VAL A 95 1.30 -4.14 10.26
C VAL A 95 0.83 -5.10 11.35
N ASN A 96 -0.11 -4.66 12.17
CA ASN A 96 -0.79 -5.47 13.19
C ASN A 96 -2.16 -5.90 12.67
N THR A 97 -2.74 -6.91 13.33
CA THR A 97 -4.14 -7.31 13.05
C THR A 97 -5.07 -6.11 13.20
N GLY A 98 -5.93 -5.89 12.19
CA GLY A 98 -6.89 -4.79 12.18
C GLY A 98 -6.36 -3.47 11.60
N ASP A 99 -5.06 -3.32 11.40
CA ASP A 99 -4.50 -2.14 10.75
C ASP A 99 -5.08 -1.98 9.33
N PHE A 100 -5.40 -0.74 8.96
CA PHE A 100 -5.79 -0.42 7.59
C PHE A 100 -4.66 -0.72 6.62
N ILE A 101 -4.94 -1.46 5.53
CA ILE A 101 -3.91 -1.84 4.56
C ILE A 101 -4.17 -1.35 3.14
N ALA A 102 -5.43 -1.28 2.71
CA ALA A 102 -5.80 -0.87 1.35
C ALA A 102 -7.30 -0.63 1.21
N TYR A 103 -7.70 -0.18 0.03
CA TYR A 103 -9.09 -0.18 -0.41
C TYR A 103 -9.29 -1.19 -1.53
N SER A 104 -10.43 -1.93 -1.50
CA SER A 104 -10.88 -2.78 -2.59
C SER A 104 -11.09 -1.98 -3.88
N GLY A 105 -11.00 -2.64 -5.01
CA GLY A 105 -11.09 -1.97 -6.31
C GLY A 105 -11.68 -2.86 -7.41
N ASN A 106 -11.25 -2.55 -8.64
CA ASN A 106 -11.61 -3.28 -9.85
C ASN A 106 -10.49 -3.17 -10.89
N THR A 107 -9.21 -3.15 -10.45
CA THR A 107 -8.06 -3.01 -11.34
C THR A 107 -7.59 -4.35 -11.90
N GLY A 108 -6.87 -4.34 -13.03
CA GLY A 108 -6.40 -5.56 -13.69
C GLY A 108 -7.49 -6.33 -14.44
N ALA A 109 -7.33 -7.65 -14.58
CA ALA A 109 -8.27 -8.52 -15.29
C ALA A 109 -9.44 -8.90 -14.36
N SER A 110 -10.37 -8.00 -14.16
CA SER A 110 -11.56 -8.16 -13.33
C SER A 110 -12.84 -7.93 -14.12
N THR A 111 -13.90 -8.66 -13.82
CA THR A 111 -15.22 -8.51 -14.45
C THR A 111 -16.18 -7.63 -13.64
N GLY A 112 -15.76 -7.16 -12.46
CA GLY A 112 -16.55 -6.30 -11.60
C GLY A 112 -15.89 -6.08 -10.24
N PRO A 113 -16.33 -5.11 -9.45
CA PRO A 113 -15.74 -4.77 -8.16
C PRO A 113 -15.75 -5.96 -7.19
N HIS A 114 -14.57 -6.38 -6.74
CA HIS A 114 -14.40 -7.45 -5.75
C HIS A 114 -12.99 -7.42 -5.16
N LEU A 115 -12.79 -8.09 -4.05
CA LEU A 115 -11.49 -8.50 -3.54
C LEU A 115 -11.25 -9.95 -3.95
N HIS A 116 -10.15 -10.23 -4.66
CA HIS A 116 -9.58 -11.57 -4.75
C HIS A 116 -8.52 -11.71 -3.66
N PHE A 117 -8.71 -12.69 -2.78
CA PHE A 117 -7.89 -12.92 -1.60
C PHE A 117 -7.26 -14.31 -1.62
N GLU A 118 -5.93 -14.38 -1.48
CA GLU A 118 -5.20 -15.64 -1.41
C GLU A 118 -4.46 -15.81 -0.09
N LEU A 119 -4.32 -17.07 0.35
CA LEU A 119 -3.39 -17.49 1.38
C LEU A 119 -2.34 -18.42 0.74
N ARG A 120 -1.05 -18.08 0.90
CA ARG A 120 0.07 -18.83 0.31
C ARG A 120 1.02 -19.33 1.39
N LYS A 121 1.62 -20.51 1.17
CA LYS A 121 2.69 -21.04 2.03
C LYS A 121 4.04 -20.35 1.79
N SER A 122 4.20 -19.71 0.63
CA SER A 122 5.39 -18.96 0.26
C SER A 122 5.02 -17.74 -0.60
N ARG A 123 6.01 -16.96 -1.00
CA ARG A 123 5.80 -15.85 -1.95
C ARG A 123 5.53 -16.32 -3.39
N THR A 124 5.78 -17.59 -3.69
CA THR A 124 5.64 -18.16 -5.05
C THR A 124 4.16 -18.19 -5.47
N TRP A 125 3.90 -17.74 -6.70
CA TRP A 125 2.58 -17.85 -7.29
C TRP A 125 2.18 -19.33 -7.45
N GLY A 126 0.92 -19.65 -7.13
CA GLY A 126 0.40 -21.01 -7.21
C GLY A 126 0.64 -21.86 -5.94
N ASP A 127 1.49 -21.46 -5.02
CA ASP A 127 1.68 -22.15 -3.73
C ASP A 127 0.59 -21.74 -2.72
N THR A 128 -0.66 -21.95 -3.11
CA THR A 128 -1.85 -21.49 -2.40
C THR A 128 -2.54 -22.59 -1.62
N ILE A 129 -3.21 -22.21 -0.55
CA ILE A 129 -4.14 -23.06 0.20
C ILE A 129 -5.48 -22.35 0.31
N ASP A 130 -6.56 -23.11 0.55
CA ASP A 130 -7.88 -22.53 0.73
C ASP A 130 -7.88 -21.55 1.91
N PRO A 131 -8.17 -20.26 1.68
CA PRO A 131 -8.20 -19.29 2.77
C PRO A 131 -9.41 -19.46 3.70
N ALA A 132 -10.53 -19.98 3.19
CA ALA A 132 -11.82 -19.96 3.88
C ALA A 132 -11.79 -20.62 5.27
N PRO A 133 -11.18 -21.80 5.47
CA PRO A 133 -11.09 -22.42 6.79
C PRO A 133 -10.23 -21.67 7.80
N HIS A 134 -9.41 -20.76 7.32
CA HIS A 134 -8.49 -19.96 8.16
C HIS A 134 -9.08 -18.64 8.62
N ILE A 135 -10.17 -18.18 7.98
CA ILE A 135 -10.79 -16.88 8.26
C ILE A 135 -11.77 -17.02 9.42
N VAL A 136 -11.59 -16.17 10.43
CA VAL A 136 -12.49 -16.05 11.57
C VAL A 136 -13.09 -14.65 11.59
N LYS A 137 -14.38 -14.56 11.89
CA LYS A 137 -15.01 -13.26 12.12
C LYS A 137 -14.40 -12.59 13.35
N PRO A 138 -14.21 -11.26 13.35
CA PRO A 138 -13.81 -10.56 14.56
C PRO A 138 -14.86 -10.79 15.64
N ILE A 139 -14.42 -11.19 16.84
CA ILE A 139 -15.31 -11.36 17.99
C ILE A 139 -15.65 -9.94 18.47
N GLY A 140 -16.87 -9.50 18.23
CA GLY A 140 -17.48 -8.32 18.88
C GLY A 140 -16.64 -7.04 18.79
N THR A 141 -16.37 -6.51 17.61
CA THR A 141 -15.78 -5.19 17.46
C THR A 141 -16.84 -4.12 17.20
N ALA A 142 -17.91 -4.10 17.99
CA ALA A 142 -18.74 -2.90 18.05
C ALA A 142 -18.04 -1.74 18.81
N ASP A 143 -16.97 -2.04 19.60
CA ASP A 143 -16.37 -1.08 20.53
C ASP A 143 -14.86 -0.86 20.40
N ILE A 144 -14.19 -1.42 19.38
CA ILE A 144 -12.78 -1.13 19.14
C ILE A 144 -12.58 -0.67 17.70
N LEU A 145 -13.09 0.49 17.38
CA LEU A 145 -12.48 1.35 16.37
C LEU A 145 -11.29 2.01 17.07
N PRO A 146 -10.03 1.63 16.78
CA PRO A 146 -8.94 2.51 17.13
C PRO A 146 -9.23 3.83 16.40
N GLU A 147 -9.24 4.92 17.13
CA GLU A 147 -9.23 6.26 16.58
C GLU A 147 -8.29 6.27 15.36
N PRO A 148 -8.69 6.88 14.24
CA PRO A 148 -7.80 6.96 13.09
C PRO A 148 -6.49 7.57 13.58
N ILE A 149 -5.39 6.81 13.46
CA ILE A 149 -4.05 7.31 13.79
C ILE A 149 -3.97 8.66 13.07
N PRO A 150 -3.76 9.77 13.80
CA PRO A 150 -3.71 11.07 13.16
C PRO A 150 -2.62 11.00 12.08
N VAL A 151 -3.04 11.16 10.85
CA VAL A 151 -2.11 11.28 9.72
C VAL A 151 -1.13 12.38 10.13
N PRO A 152 0.19 12.14 10.19
CA PRO A 152 1.15 13.18 10.52
C PRO A 152 0.82 14.36 9.62
N ARG A 153 0.48 15.50 10.22
CA ARG A 153 0.27 16.73 9.45
C ARG A 153 1.51 16.92 8.59
N PRO A 154 1.36 17.13 7.28
CA PRO A 154 2.52 17.48 6.47
C PRO A 154 3.24 18.61 7.19
N LYS A 155 4.55 18.45 7.40
CA LYS A 155 5.37 19.52 7.97
C LYS A 155 5.01 20.80 7.22
N PRO A 156 4.81 21.93 7.93
CA PRO A 156 4.56 23.18 7.27
C PRO A 156 5.64 23.37 6.20
N THR A 157 5.26 23.45 4.96
CA THR A 157 6.16 23.88 3.89
C THR A 157 6.55 25.31 4.25
N LEU A 158 7.81 25.51 4.59
CA LEU A 158 8.36 26.84 4.70
C LEU A 158 7.95 27.63 3.46
N PRO A 159 7.43 28.85 3.63
CA PRO A 159 7.13 29.71 2.50
C PRO A 159 8.38 29.82 1.62
N PRO A 160 8.23 29.86 0.29
CA PRO A 160 9.37 29.98 -0.60
C PRO A 160 10.20 31.17 -0.15
N GLN A 161 11.45 30.91 0.21
CA GLN A 161 12.39 31.99 0.56
C GLN A 161 12.55 32.83 -0.69
N THR A 162 11.96 34.01 -0.69
CA THR A 162 12.22 35.03 -1.71
C THR A 162 13.71 35.32 -1.66
N LYS A 163 14.39 35.04 -2.77
CA LYS A 163 15.80 35.45 -2.92
C LYS A 163 15.85 36.93 -2.63
N PRO A 164 16.78 37.40 -1.73
CA PRO A 164 16.94 38.82 -1.51
C PRO A 164 17.35 39.46 -2.82
N THR A 165 16.48 40.29 -3.37
CA THR A 165 16.81 41.17 -4.50
C THR A 165 17.72 42.25 -3.98
N PHE A 166 19.03 42.10 -4.17
CA PHE A 166 20.00 43.16 -3.95
C PHE A 166 19.85 44.22 -5.04
N ASN A 167 18.96 45.16 -4.82
CA ASN A 167 18.72 46.28 -5.74
C ASN A 167 19.56 47.52 -5.36
N ARG A 168 20.73 47.31 -4.84
CA ARG A 168 21.65 48.43 -4.56
C ARG A 168 23.06 48.03 -4.98
N PRO A 169 23.75 48.77 -5.87
CA PRO A 169 25.14 48.50 -6.19
C PRO A 169 26.00 48.66 -4.90
N LEU A 170 26.80 47.65 -4.61
CA LEU A 170 27.75 47.68 -3.50
C LEU A 170 28.76 48.75 -3.77
N THR A 171 28.87 49.75 -2.91
CA THR A 171 29.90 50.76 -2.99
C THR A 171 31.24 50.15 -2.58
N ALA A 172 32.34 50.72 -3.10
CA ALA A 172 33.71 50.26 -2.81
C ALA A 172 34.00 50.11 -1.30
N ASP A 173 33.40 50.96 -0.49
CA ASP A 173 33.53 50.97 0.99
C ASP A 173 32.90 49.75 1.65
N HIS A 174 31.87 49.15 1.03
CA HIS A 174 31.21 47.95 1.52
C HIS A 174 32.03 46.67 1.24
N MET A 175 32.75 46.65 0.12
CA MET A 175 33.65 45.57 -0.25
C MET A 175 34.87 45.50 0.65
N ASP A 176 35.42 46.64 1.07
CA ASP A 176 36.61 46.73 1.97
C ASP A 176 36.29 46.18 3.37
N ARG A 177 35.09 46.43 3.89
CA ARG A 177 34.64 45.88 5.19
C ARG A 177 34.43 44.38 5.16
N LEU A 178 33.96 43.81 4.04
CA LEU A 178 33.75 42.37 3.90
C LEU A 178 35.09 41.63 3.80
N THR A 179 36.08 42.20 3.11
CA THR A 179 37.42 41.61 2.97
C THR A 179 38.17 41.57 4.30
N LYS A 180 37.99 42.61 5.13
CA LYS A 180 38.59 42.67 6.49
C LYS A 180 37.93 41.70 7.48
N LYS A 181 36.64 41.35 7.29
CA LYS A 181 35.89 40.51 8.23
C LYS A 181 35.98 39.00 7.91
N PHE A 182 36.20 38.61 6.65
CA PHE A 182 36.11 37.19 6.22
C PHE A 182 37.36 36.63 5.53
N GLY A 183 38.45 37.40 5.44
CA GLY A 183 39.68 36.96 4.80
C GLY A 183 39.52 36.77 3.28
N ASN A 184 40.66 36.77 2.60
CA ASN A 184 40.73 36.64 1.14
C ASN A 184 40.27 35.24 0.67
N PHE A 185 39.02 35.07 0.29
CA PHE A 185 38.57 33.87 -0.36
C PHE A 185 39.12 33.83 -1.79
N GLY A 186 40.13 32.98 -1.97
CA GLY A 186 40.84 32.78 -3.21
C GLY A 186 39.92 32.49 -4.40
N ARG A 187 40.22 33.11 -5.52
CA ARG A 187 39.68 32.86 -6.86
C ARG A 187 39.71 31.35 -7.20
N ARG A 188 38.58 30.67 -7.17
CA ARG A 188 38.33 29.51 -8.02
C ARG A 188 36.90 29.56 -8.55
N GLY A 189 36.82 29.80 -9.79
CA GLY A 189 35.92 29.50 -10.87
C GLY A 189 34.47 29.12 -10.55
N TRP A 190 33.57 30.04 -10.86
CA TRP A 190 32.18 29.73 -11.16
C TRP A 190 31.91 30.22 -12.59
N PHE A 191 32.21 29.34 -13.56
CA PHE A 191 31.62 29.35 -14.90
C PHE A 191 31.63 27.92 -15.43
N GLY A 192 30.46 27.41 -15.82
CA GLY A 192 30.40 26.25 -16.69
C GLY A 192 29.25 25.28 -16.38
N GLY A 193 28.27 25.27 -17.26
CA GLY A 193 27.37 24.14 -17.54
C GLY A 193 25.97 24.28 -16.99
#